data_cf0e496dae689bc12f3cd6044bcf020b
#
_entry.id   cf0e496dae689bc12f3cd6044bcf020b
#
_cell.length_a   1.000
_cell.length_b   1.000
_cell.length_c   1.000
_cell.angle_alpha   90.00
_cell.angle_beta   90.00
_cell.angle_gamma   90.00
#
_symmetry.space_group_name_H-M   'P 1'
#
loop_
_entity.id
_entity.type
_entity.pdbx_description
1 polymer ?
#
loop_
_entity_poly.entity_id
_entity_poly.type
_entity_poly.pdbx_seq_one_letter_code
_entity_poly.pdbx_strand_id
1 'polypeptide(L)'
;MNMHRIISGVLMLFILMTSYQSNAQSKVGIRAGVMSSKQEVQNGDITEDYESKLGADIAFMADFPIGIISISPEFHWLQKGGKIEDLSGTVGEVSRTFNYLEIPLLVKLNLGEPVGFFLLAGPSVGYLLNGTDKDMDGQTNDIDLDFYKRAEFGAHVGGGIKLGPINIDVRYIFGLTDIFDGSSDIQVTNSSLGAGVSFMF
;
A
#
# COMPACT_ATOMS: atom_id res chain seq x y z
N MET A 1 -11.72 1.57 -18.89
CA MET A 1 -11.02 2.90 -18.89
C MET A 1 -9.54 2.61 -19.15
N ASN A 2 -8.94 3.17 -20.22
CA ASN A 2 -7.60 2.75 -20.69
C ASN A 2 -6.51 3.14 -19.69
N MET A 3 -5.76 2.16 -19.21
CA MET A 3 -4.64 2.30 -18.25
C MET A 3 -3.64 3.41 -18.63
N HIS A 4 -3.36 3.58 -19.93
CA HIS A 4 -2.50 4.67 -20.42
C HIS A 4 -3.04 6.08 -20.07
N ARG A 5 -4.37 6.27 -20.05
CA ARG A 5 -4.96 7.57 -19.67
C ARG A 5 -4.83 7.87 -18.18
N ILE A 6 -4.90 6.84 -17.34
CA ILE A 6 -4.71 6.99 -15.89
C ILE A 6 -3.24 7.31 -15.60
N ILE A 7 -2.30 6.57 -16.20
CA ILE A 7 -0.86 6.79 -16.04
C ILE A 7 -0.46 8.19 -16.54
N SER A 8 -0.97 8.61 -17.72
CA SER A 8 -0.70 9.94 -18.26
C SER A 8 -1.28 11.04 -17.38
N GLY A 9 -2.48 10.84 -16.80
CA GLY A 9 -3.10 11.80 -15.89
C GLY A 9 -2.31 11.95 -14.59
N VAL A 10 -1.85 10.85 -14.02
CA VAL A 10 -1.02 10.85 -12.80
C VAL A 10 0.34 11.50 -13.06
N LEU A 11 0.98 11.17 -14.19
CA LEU A 11 2.25 11.78 -14.57
C LEU A 11 2.11 13.29 -14.82
N MET A 12 1.03 13.71 -15.45
CA MET A 12 0.74 15.14 -15.71
C MET A 12 0.45 15.90 -14.41
N LEU A 13 -0.28 15.28 -13.46
CA LEU A 13 -0.52 15.85 -12.14
C LEU A 13 0.79 15.99 -11.35
N PHE A 14 1.67 15.00 -11.43
CA PHE A 14 2.99 15.02 -10.79
C PHE A 14 3.88 16.13 -11.36
N ILE A 15 3.90 16.32 -12.70
CA ILE A 15 4.63 17.38 -13.38
C ILE A 15 4.08 18.76 -13.02
N LEU A 16 2.76 18.93 -12.92
CA LEU A 16 2.13 20.19 -12.52
C LEU A 16 2.46 20.57 -11.06
N MET A 17 2.56 19.58 -10.16
CA MET A 17 2.92 19.81 -8.75
C MET A 17 4.38 20.25 -8.58
N THR A 18 5.31 19.78 -9.43
CA THR A 18 6.73 20.21 -9.38
C THR A 18 6.96 21.63 -9.89
N SER A 19 6.00 22.22 -10.62
CA SER A 19 6.11 23.58 -11.17
C SER A 19 5.76 24.69 -10.17
N TYR A 20 5.20 24.37 -9.01
CA TYR A 20 4.86 25.33 -7.97
C TYR A 20 6.06 25.57 -7.05
N GLN A 21 6.94 26.50 -7.45
CA GLN A 21 8.01 27.02 -6.58
C GLN A 21 7.40 27.97 -5.53
N SER A 22 6.87 27.42 -4.46
CA SER A 22 6.61 28.14 -3.23
C SER A 22 7.88 28.13 -2.37
N ASN A 23 8.13 29.16 -1.56
CA ASN A 23 9.31 29.30 -0.68
C ASN A 23 9.47 28.19 0.39
N ALA A 24 8.59 27.23 0.43
CA ALA A 24 8.73 25.96 1.17
C ALA A 24 9.42 24.96 0.24
N GLN A 25 10.62 24.53 0.57
CA GLN A 25 11.44 23.62 -0.24
C GLN A 25 10.76 22.25 -0.34
N SER A 26 9.99 22.04 -1.42
CA SER A 26 9.40 20.75 -1.74
C SER A 26 10.50 19.72 -1.91
N LYS A 27 10.30 18.53 -1.38
CA LYS A 27 11.25 17.41 -1.47
C LYS A 27 10.61 16.28 -2.26
N VAL A 28 11.40 15.57 -3.03
CA VAL A 28 11.00 14.31 -3.64
C VAL A 28 11.86 13.19 -3.07
N GLY A 29 11.39 11.97 -3.15
CA GLY A 29 12.12 10.86 -2.57
C GLY A 29 11.70 9.51 -3.11
N ILE A 30 12.47 8.52 -2.71
CA ILE A 30 12.19 7.12 -2.97
C ILE A 30 12.10 6.38 -1.64
N ARG A 31 11.23 5.37 -1.57
CA ARG A 31 11.03 4.52 -0.42
C ARG A 31 11.15 3.06 -0.82
N ALA A 32 11.79 2.26 0.05
CA ALA A 32 11.75 0.81 -0.01
C ALA A 32 11.37 0.25 1.36
N GLY A 33 10.52 -0.75 1.36
CA GLY A 33 10.00 -1.34 2.59
C GLY A 33 9.55 -2.78 2.42
N VAL A 34 9.16 -3.36 3.53
CA VAL A 34 8.53 -4.66 3.63
C VAL A 34 7.17 -4.51 4.30
N MET A 35 6.22 -5.32 3.88
CA MET A 35 4.87 -5.35 4.42
C MET A 35 4.48 -6.75 4.85
N SER A 36 3.80 -6.85 5.98
CA SER A 36 3.07 -8.02 6.42
C SER A 36 1.58 -7.76 6.17
N SER A 37 1.00 -8.44 5.20
CA SER A 37 -0.40 -8.29 4.82
C SER A 37 -1.20 -9.49 5.29
N LYS A 38 -2.43 -9.26 5.73
CA LYS A 38 -3.41 -10.29 6.03
C LYS A 38 -4.74 -9.96 5.35
N GLN A 39 -5.50 -10.98 5.04
CA GLN A 39 -6.87 -10.87 4.56
C GLN A 39 -7.83 -11.19 5.71
N GLU A 40 -8.81 -10.34 5.91
CA GLU A 40 -9.91 -10.57 6.84
C GLU A 40 -11.15 -10.93 6.03
N VAL A 41 -11.69 -12.12 6.27
CA VAL A 41 -12.92 -12.60 5.64
C VAL A 41 -14.03 -12.53 6.66
N GLN A 42 -15.04 -11.71 6.39
CA GLN A 42 -16.25 -11.64 7.19
C GLN A 42 -17.38 -12.38 6.46
N ASN A 43 -17.92 -13.39 7.12
CA ASN A 43 -19.08 -14.14 6.65
C ASN A 43 -20.16 -14.13 7.74
N GLY A 44 -21.07 -13.16 7.69
CA GLY A 44 -22.02 -12.90 8.76
C GLY A 44 -21.32 -12.60 10.08
N ASP A 45 -21.55 -13.40 11.11
CA ASP A 45 -20.96 -13.25 12.46
C ASP A 45 -19.58 -13.93 12.61
N ILE A 46 -19.07 -14.59 11.57
CA ILE A 46 -17.79 -15.33 11.61
C ILE A 46 -16.73 -14.49 10.92
N THR A 47 -15.64 -14.18 11.65
CA THR A 47 -14.44 -13.55 11.09
C THR A 47 -13.32 -14.59 11.09
N GLU A 48 -12.77 -14.87 9.92
CA GLU A 48 -11.59 -15.74 9.76
C GLU A 48 -10.40 -14.88 9.32
N ASP A 49 -9.32 -14.94 10.08
CA ASP A 49 -8.05 -14.28 9.75
C ASP A 49 -7.15 -15.30 9.03
N TYR A 50 -6.72 -14.94 7.82
CA TYR A 50 -5.69 -15.71 7.12
C TYR A 50 -4.30 -15.35 7.65
N GLU A 51 -3.37 -16.30 7.59
CA GLU A 51 -1.99 -16.04 8.00
C GLU A 51 -1.36 -14.92 7.17
N SER A 52 -0.54 -14.11 7.84
CA SER A 52 0.09 -12.95 7.22
C SER A 52 1.18 -13.37 6.24
N LYS A 53 1.25 -12.64 5.12
CA LYS A 53 2.29 -12.78 4.10
C LYS A 53 3.19 -11.56 4.05
N LEU A 54 4.50 -11.80 3.94
CA LEU A 54 5.47 -10.75 3.67
C LEU A 54 5.48 -10.39 2.19
N GLY A 55 5.43 -9.09 1.90
CA GLY A 55 5.52 -8.51 0.57
C GLY A 55 6.49 -7.33 0.53
N ALA A 56 6.86 -6.92 -0.68
CA ALA A 56 7.69 -5.74 -0.92
C ALA A 56 6.81 -4.49 -1.12
N ASP A 57 7.38 -3.33 -0.79
CA ASP A 57 6.79 -2.01 -1.01
C ASP A 57 7.88 -1.05 -1.50
N ILE A 58 7.71 -0.55 -2.72
CA ILE A 58 8.60 0.43 -3.34
C ILE A 58 7.77 1.64 -3.74
N ALA A 59 8.21 2.86 -3.38
CA ALA A 59 7.46 4.05 -3.69
C ALA A 59 8.32 5.23 -4.17
N PHE A 60 7.70 6.07 -4.99
CA PHE A 60 8.09 7.44 -5.21
C PHE A 60 7.21 8.35 -4.37
N MET A 61 7.79 9.39 -3.79
CA MET A 61 7.08 10.29 -2.89
C MET A 61 7.47 11.74 -3.15
N ALA A 62 6.53 12.63 -2.91
CA ALA A 62 6.78 14.06 -2.86
C ALA A 62 6.29 14.59 -1.51
N ASP A 63 6.96 15.59 -0.98
CA ASP A 63 6.61 16.21 0.30
C ASP A 63 6.53 17.73 0.11
N PHE A 64 5.37 18.31 0.41
CA PHE A 64 5.07 19.73 0.27
C PHE A 64 4.83 20.31 1.66
N PRO A 65 5.89 20.88 2.30
CA PRO A 65 5.78 21.38 3.67
C PRO A 65 4.98 22.69 3.74
N ILE A 66 4.11 22.78 4.75
CA ILE A 66 3.31 23.95 5.11
C ILE A 66 3.47 24.15 6.62
N GLY A 67 4.56 24.78 7.04
CA GLY A 67 4.94 24.84 8.45
C GLY A 67 5.33 23.48 9.01
N ILE A 68 4.69 23.08 10.10
CA ILE A 68 4.91 21.76 10.73
C ILE A 68 4.13 20.63 10.06
N ILE A 69 3.23 20.96 9.15
CA ILE A 69 2.44 19.98 8.37
C ILE A 69 3.03 19.89 6.98
N SER A 70 2.96 18.72 6.35
CA SER A 70 3.18 18.58 4.92
C SER A 70 2.11 17.72 4.27
N ILE A 71 1.85 17.99 2.98
CA ILE A 71 1.03 17.14 2.11
C ILE A 71 1.99 16.27 1.30
N SER A 72 1.80 14.96 1.39
CA SER A 72 2.69 14.01 0.76
C SER A 72 1.91 13.03 -0.12
N PRO A 73 1.76 13.31 -1.41
CA PRO A 73 1.35 12.31 -2.38
C PRO A 73 2.48 11.32 -2.61
N GLU A 74 2.12 10.04 -2.64
CA GLU A 74 3.06 8.96 -2.89
C GLU A 74 2.53 8.05 -4.01
N PHE A 75 3.41 7.29 -4.65
CA PHE A 75 3.08 6.32 -5.68
C PHE A 75 3.80 5.02 -5.36
N HIS A 76 3.04 4.02 -4.92
CA HIS A 76 3.54 2.73 -4.46
C HIS A 76 3.32 1.64 -5.48
N TRP A 77 4.32 0.80 -5.69
CA TRP A 77 4.14 -0.57 -6.11
C TRP A 77 4.32 -1.46 -4.89
N LEU A 78 3.29 -2.22 -4.57
CA LEU A 78 3.27 -3.03 -3.35
C LEU A 78 2.66 -4.41 -3.58
N GLN A 79 3.13 -5.37 -2.78
CA GLN A 79 2.66 -6.74 -2.78
C GLN A 79 1.84 -6.98 -1.52
N LYS A 80 0.55 -7.29 -1.70
CA LYS A 80 -0.38 -7.75 -0.65
C LYS A 80 -0.64 -9.24 -0.83
N GLY A 81 -1.19 -9.89 0.19
CA GLY A 81 -1.63 -11.28 0.07
C GLY A 81 -1.80 -11.96 1.41
N GLY A 82 -2.06 -13.26 1.34
CA GLY A 82 -2.22 -14.12 2.50
C GLY A 82 -1.69 -15.51 2.23
N LYS A 83 -1.56 -16.28 3.28
CA LYS A 83 -1.24 -17.70 3.24
C LYS A 83 -2.45 -18.47 3.71
N ILE A 84 -2.77 -19.55 3.03
CA ILE A 84 -3.85 -20.48 3.37
C ILE A 84 -3.20 -21.78 3.81
N GLU A 85 -3.33 -22.14 5.09
CA GLU A 85 -3.01 -23.48 5.54
C GLU A 85 -4.14 -24.43 5.15
N ASP A 86 -3.80 -25.56 4.54
CA ASP A 86 -4.79 -26.60 4.26
C ASP A 86 -5.19 -27.28 5.57
N LEU A 87 -6.46 -27.10 5.98
CA LEU A 87 -7.08 -27.72 7.14
C LEU A 87 -7.13 -29.26 7.08
N SER A 88 -6.73 -29.88 5.98
CA SER A 88 -6.75 -31.33 5.79
C SER A 88 -5.51 -32.06 6.34
N GLY A 89 -4.56 -31.33 6.96
CA GLY A 89 -3.38 -31.94 7.60
C GLY A 89 -2.34 -32.52 6.64
N THR A 90 -2.50 -32.28 5.35
CA THR A 90 -1.48 -32.58 4.35
C THR A 90 -0.54 -31.36 4.28
N VAL A 91 0.74 -31.56 4.55
CA VAL A 91 1.78 -30.53 4.64
C VAL A 91 1.87 -29.76 3.31
N GLY A 92 1.17 -28.63 3.23
CA GLY A 92 1.22 -27.76 2.06
C GLY A 92 0.65 -26.38 2.35
N GLU A 93 1.41 -25.35 2.01
CA GLU A 93 1.06 -23.94 2.16
C GLU A 93 0.77 -23.35 0.78
N VAL A 94 -0.45 -22.88 0.53
CA VAL A 94 -0.79 -22.11 -0.66
C VAL A 94 -0.57 -20.64 -0.35
N SER A 95 0.32 -19.99 -1.11
CA SER A 95 0.68 -18.59 -0.91
C SER A 95 0.16 -17.74 -2.04
N ARG A 96 -0.80 -16.84 -1.74
CA ARG A 96 -1.40 -15.91 -2.69
C ARG A 96 -0.72 -14.56 -2.63
N THR A 97 -0.36 -14.02 -3.80
CA THR A 97 0.28 -12.72 -3.95
C THR A 97 -0.51 -11.86 -4.92
N PHE A 98 -0.82 -10.63 -4.51
CA PHE A 98 -1.43 -9.61 -5.35
C PHE A 98 -0.48 -8.42 -5.47
N ASN A 99 -0.22 -7.97 -6.70
CA ASN A 99 0.55 -6.77 -6.98
C ASN A 99 -0.38 -5.59 -7.23
N TYR A 100 -0.17 -4.50 -6.48
CA TYR A 100 -0.96 -3.28 -6.57
C TYR A 100 -0.11 -2.08 -6.96
N LEU A 101 -0.70 -1.17 -7.70
CA LEU A 101 -0.32 0.24 -7.69
C LEU A 101 -1.22 0.99 -6.74
N GLU A 102 -0.66 1.72 -5.78
CA GLU A 102 -1.42 2.46 -4.79
C GLU A 102 -0.95 3.91 -4.70
N ILE A 103 -1.90 4.82 -4.60
CA ILE A 103 -1.65 6.27 -4.52
C ILE A 103 -2.27 6.78 -3.24
N PRO A 104 -1.52 6.85 -2.13
CA PRO A 104 -1.93 7.55 -0.94
C PRO A 104 -1.69 9.06 -1.06
N LEU A 105 -2.60 9.84 -0.48
CA LEU A 105 -2.44 11.27 -0.25
C LEU A 105 -2.34 11.49 1.26
N LEU A 106 -1.12 11.66 1.75
CA LEU A 106 -0.85 11.71 3.18
C LEU A 106 -0.71 13.14 3.68
N VAL A 107 -1.22 13.37 4.88
CA VAL A 107 -0.90 14.51 5.72
C VAL A 107 0.14 14.05 6.72
N LYS A 108 1.28 14.74 6.80
CA LYS A 108 2.35 14.48 7.77
C LYS A 108 2.45 15.61 8.76
N LEU A 109 2.55 15.29 10.04
CA LEU A 109 2.90 16.20 11.11
C LEU A 109 4.38 16.02 11.45
N ASN A 110 5.20 17.01 11.18
CA ASN A 110 6.65 16.97 11.32
C ASN A 110 7.08 17.66 12.62
N LEU A 111 7.82 16.95 13.47
CA LEU A 111 8.27 17.39 14.78
C LEU A 111 9.81 17.32 14.84
N GLY A 112 10.46 18.45 14.63
CA GLY A 112 11.92 18.58 14.60
C GLY A 112 12.53 18.47 13.20
N GLU A 113 13.61 19.24 12.98
CA GLU A 113 14.44 19.23 11.77
C GLU A 113 15.89 19.59 12.14
N PRO A 114 16.89 19.00 11.49
CA PRO A 114 16.86 17.92 10.48
C PRO A 114 16.68 16.51 11.08
N VAL A 115 16.71 16.40 12.40
CA VAL A 115 16.44 15.16 13.16
C VAL A 115 15.15 15.35 13.92
N GLY A 116 14.23 14.40 13.81
CA GLY A 116 12.92 14.52 14.44
C GLY A 116 12.04 13.32 14.20
N PHE A 117 10.76 13.50 14.54
CA PHE A 117 9.72 12.50 14.36
C PHE A 117 8.67 13.02 13.37
N PHE A 118 7.91 12.11 12.79
CA PHE A 118 6.70 12.49 12.07
C PHE A 118 5.58 11.48 12.30
N LEU A 119 4.36 11.96 12.23
CA LEU A 119 3.16 11.15 12.14
C LEU A 119 2.57 11.36 10.74
N LEU A 120 1.92 10.36 10.22
CA LEU A 120 1.26 10.43 8.92
C LEU A 120 -0.11 9.76 8.95
N ALA A 121 -1.04 10.32 8.19
CA ALA A 121 -2.33 9.71 7.93
C ALA A 121 -2.90 10.21 6.61
N GLY A 122 -3.71 9.40 5.94
CA GLY A 122 -4.42 9.82 4.73
C GLY A 122 -5.09 8.68 3.99
N PRO A 123 -6.02 9.04 3.07
CA PRO A 123 -6.67 8.08 2.21
C PRO A 123 -5.73 7.57 1.12
N SER A 124 -6.07 6.41 0.57
CA SER A 124 -5.40 5.84 -0.61
C SER A 124 -6.39 5.23 -1.59
N VAL A 125 -5.96 5.15 -2.85
CA VAL A 125 -6.61 4.37 -3.89
C VAL A 125 -5.59 3.42 -4.50
N GLY A 126 -5.95 2.14 -4.52
CA GLY A 126 -5.16 1.06 -5.09
C GLY A 126 -5.77 0.51 -6.36
N TYR A 127 -4.94 -0.01 -7.25
CA TYR A 127 -5.36 -0.74 -8.44
C TYR A 127 -4.61 -2.06 -8.54
N LEU A 128 -5.37 -3.16 -8.57
CA LEU A 128 -4.85 -4.52 -8.70
C LEU A 128 -4.32 -4.75 -10.12
N LEU A 129 -3.04 -5.04 -10.24
CA LEU A 129 -2.36 -5.31 -11.51
C LEU A 129 -2.47 -6.77 -11.91
N ASN A 130 -2.01 -7.64 -11.04
CA ASN A 130 -2.03 -9.10 -11.22
C ASN A 130 -2.03 -9.81 -9.88
N GLY A 131 -2.39 -11.10 -9.92
CA GLY A 131 -2.32 -12.00 -8.78
C GLY A 131 -1.68 -13.32 -9.17
N THR A 132 -0.95 -13.93 -8.26
CA THR A 132 -0.35 -15.25 -8.44
C THR A 132 -0.59 -16.12 -7.22
N ASP A 133 -0.94 -17.39 -7.45
CA ASP A 133 -0.98 -18.44 -6.45
C ASP A 133 0.24 -19.34 -6.59
N LYS A 134 0.90 -19.63 -5.50
CA LYS A 134 1.98 -20.60 -5.44
C LYS A 134 1.46 -21.85 -4.73
N ASP A 135 1.39 -22.94 -5.47
CA ASP A 135 0.94 -24.26 -4.98
C ASP A 135 2.00 -24.96 -4.12
N MET A 136 1.58 -26.02 -3.44
CA MET A 136 2.42 -26.87 -2.58
C MET A 136 3.65 -27.43 -3.31
N ASP A 137 3.55 -27.69 -4.61
CA ASP A 137 4.65 -28.18 -5.46
C ASP A 137 5.60 -27.03 -5.91
N GLY A 138 5.36 -25.81 -5.44
CA GLY A 138 6.14 -24.63 -5.79
C GLY A 138 5.86 -24.05 -7.18
N GLN A 139 4.84 -24.56 -7.88
CA GLN A 139 4.41 -24.00 -9.15
C GLN A 139 3.63 -22.69 -8.91
N THR A 140 3.90 -21.71 -9.75
CA THR A 140 3.21 -20.41 -9.69
C THR A 140 2.22 -20.32 -10.84
N ASN A 141 0.95 -20.11 -10.50
CA ASN A 141 -0.16 -19.97 -11.45
C ASN A 141 -0.71 -18.55 -11.36
N ASP A 142 -1.10 -17.98 -12.50
CA ASP A 142 -1.77 -16.68 -12.54
C ASP A 142 -3.21 -16.83 -12.05
N ILE A 143 -3.64 -15.89 -11.20
CA ILE A 143 -5.02 -15.82 -10.70
C ILE A 143 -5.88 -15.15 -11.75
N ASP A 144 -7.04 -15.75 -12.06
CA ASP A 144 -8.07 -15.08 -12.85
C ASP A 144 -8.67 -13.91 -12.05
N LEU A 145 -8.44 -12.70 -12.54
CA LEU A 145 -8.87 -11.47 -11.88
C LEU A 145 -10.32 -11.06 -12.20
N ASP A 146 -11.06 -11.83 -12.99
CA ASP A 146 -12.46 -11.50 -13.34
C ASP A 146 -13.40 -11.57 -12.13
N PHE A 147 -12.99 -12.29 -11.07
CA PHE A 147 -13.69 -12.39 -9.79
C PHE A 147 -13.27 -11.35 -8.75
N TYR A 148 -12.36 -10.44 -9.09
CA TYR A 148 -11.81 -9.46 -8.16
C TYR A 148 -12.08 -8.03 -8.62
N LYS A 149 -12.48 -7.19 -7.68
CA LYS A 149 -12.54 -5.73 -7.91
C LYS A 149 -11.11 -5.21 -8.04
N ARG A 150 -10.83 -4.56 -9.15
CA ARG A 150 -9.49 -4.03 -9.42
C ARG A 150 -9.17 -2.77 -8.63
N ALA A 151 -10.19 -2.01 -8.22
CA ALA A 151 -10.02 -0.78 -7.45
C ALA A 151 -10.26 -1.06 -5.97
N GLU A 152 -9.32 -0.66 -5.13
CA GLU A 152 -9.36 -0.74 -3.67
C GLU A 152 -9.20 0.66 -3.09
N PHE A 153 -10.08 1.04 -2.15
CA PHE A 153 -9.90 2.23 -1.34
C PHE A 153 -9.35 1.84 0.02
N GLY A 154 -8.44 2.65 0.52
CA GLY A 154 -7.78 2.40 1.78
C GLY A 154 -7.46 3.67 2.56
N ALA A 155 -6.87 3.50 3.72
CA ALA A 155 -6.35 4.55 4.55
C ALA A 155 -5.02 4.11 5.18
N HIS A 156 -4.07 5.03 5.21
CA HIS A 156 -2.78 4.83 5.89
C HIS A 156 -2.75 5.59 7.20
N VAL A 157 -2.15 5.01 8.22
CA VAL A 157 -1.76 5.67 9.46
C VAL A 157 -0.38 5.17 9.87
N GLY A 158 0.47 6.05 10.34
CA GLY A 158 1.81 5.65 10.72
C GLY A 158 2.64 6.77 11.30
N GLY A 159 3.91 6.50 11.44
CA GLY A 159 4.88 7.47 11.91
C GLY A 159 6.29 6.96 11.75
N GLY A 160 7.23 7.85 11.99
CA GLY A 160 8.64 7.52 11.82
C GLY A 160 9.58 8.55 12.37
N ILE A 161 10.85 8.33 12.10
CA ILE A 161 11.95 9.23 12.46
C ILE A 161 12.60 9.81 11.20
N LYS A 162 13.01 11.05 11.30
CA LYS A 162 13.82 11.76 10.29
C LYS A 162 15.25 11.83 10.76
N LEU A 163 16.18 11.50 9.90
CA LEU A 163 17.63 11.57 10.10
C LEU A 163 18.27 12.28 8.91
N GLY A 164 18.03 13.59 8.81
CA GLY A 164 18.42 14.38 7.64
C GLY A 164 17.63 13.97 6.40
N PRO A 165 18.28 13.46 5.34
CA PRO A 165 17.60 13.01 4.13
C PRO A 165 16.96 11.62 4.26
N ILE A 166 17.29 10.88 5.32
CA ILE A 166 16.79 9.51 5.54
C ILE A 166 15.59 9.56 6.49
N ASN A 167 14.49 8.90 6.12
CA ASN A 167 13.38 8.65 7.02
C ASN A 167 13.20 7.14 7.19
N ILE A 168 12.82 6.74 8.40
CA ILE A 168 12.45 5.36 8.74
C ILE A 168 11.03 5.42 9.29
N ASP A 169 10.11 4.62 8.73
CA ASP A 169 8.71 4.65 9.11
C ASP A 169 8.11 3.26 9.33
N VAL A 170 7.06 3.24 10.14
CA VAL A 170 6.13 2.13 10.28
C VAL A 170 4.74 2.65 9.94
N ARG A 171 4.00 1.87 9.12
CA ARG A 171 2.66 2.23 8.64
C ARG A 171 1.70 1.06 8.81
N TYR A 172 0.48 1.37 9.15
CA TYR A 172 -0.64 0.46 9.03
C TYR A 172 -1.54 0.94 7.89
N ILE A 173 -1.92 0.01 7.01
CA ILE A 173 -2.77 0.25 5.86
C ILE A 173 -4.06 -0.53 6.07
N PHE A 174 -5.18 0.20 6.10
CA PHE A 174 -6.52 -0.36 6.18
C PHE A 174 -7.10 -0.45 4.76
N GLY A 175 -7.50 -1.63 4.31
CA GLY A 175 -8.40 -1.77 3.17
C GLY A 175 -9.83 -1.49 3.63
N LEU A 176 -10.49 -0.54 2.98
CA LEU A 176 -11.84 -0.08 3.31
C LEU A 176 -12.91 -0.63 2.37
N THR A 177 -12.50 -1.25 1.29
CA THR A 177 -13.41 -1.82 0.30
C THR A 177 -13.25 -3.33 0.20
N ASP A 178 -14.38 -3.99 -0.02
CA ASP A 178 -14.43 -5.39 -0.37
C ASP A 178 -13.79 -5.61 -1.75
N ILE A 179 -12.81 -6.50 -1.80
CA ILE A 179 -12.06 -6.83 -3.02
C ILE A 179 -12.69 -7.96 -3.83
N PHE A 180 -13.73 -8.62 -3.31
CA PHE A 180 -14.42 -9.72 -3.98
C PHE A 180 -15.64 -9.21 -4.77
N ASP A 181 -15.78 -9.63 -6.02
CA ASP A 181 -16.92 -9.25 -6.89
C ASP A 181 -17.97 -10.37 -6.94
N GLY A 182 -18.49 -10.75 -5.78
CA GLY A 182 -19.52 -11.79 -5.62
C GLY A 182 -20.76 -11.29 -4.91
N SER A 183 -21.93 -11.86 -5.26
CA SER A 183 -23.24 -11.55 -4.63
C SER A 183 -23.44 -12.27 -3.29
N SER A 184 -22.42 -12.52 -2.53
CA SER A 184 -22.51 -13.23 -1.24
C SER A 184 -22.28 -12.24 -0.08
N ASP A 185 -22.86 -12.58 1.08
CA ASP A 185 -22.66 -11.84 2.34
C ASP A 185 -21.20 -11.92 2.87
N ILE A 186 -20.27 -12.33 2.01
CA ILE A 186 -18.84 -12.47 2.33
C ILE A 186 -18.13 -11.17 1.90
N GLN A 187 -17.52 -10.49 2.85
CA GLN A 187 -16.65 -9.34 2.61
C GLN A 187 -15.20 -9.74 2.87
N VAL A 188 -14.32 -9.40 1.93
CA VAL A 188 -12.88 -9.64 2.06
C VAL A 188 -12.16 -8.30 2.03
N THR A 189 -11.51 -7.95 3.13
CA THR A 189 -10.71 -6.73 3.23
C THR A 189 -9.25 -7.06 3.48
N ASN A 190 -8.36 -6.22 2.97
CA ASN A 190 -6.92 -6.33 3.20
C ASN A 190 -6.49 -5.39 4.32
N SER A 191 -5.66 -5.88 5.24
CA SER A 191 -4.92 -5.01 6.16
C SER A 191 -3.43 -5.32 6.09
N SER A 192 -2.59 -4.31 6.29
CA SER A 192 -1.15 -4.49 6.16
C SER A 192 -0.38 -3.63 7.15
N LEU A 193 0.64 -4.22 7.76
CA LEU A 193 1.62 -3.52 8.58
C LEU A 193 2.95 -3.48 7.83
N GLY A 194 3.48 -2.30 7.57
CA GLY A 194 4.71 -2.10 6.81
C GLY A 194 5.76 -1.32 7.58
N ALA A 195 7.01 -1.60 7.29
CA ALA A 195 8.16 -0.80 7.71
C ALA A 195 9.03 -0.47 6.50
N GLY A 196 9.59 0.75 6.46
CA GLY A 196 10.36 1.18 5.30
C GLY A 196 11.38 2.26 5.62
N VAL A 197 12.27 2.43 4.66
CA VAL A 197 13.28 3.48 4.66
C VAL A 197 13.09 4.31 3.39
N SER A 198 13.12 5.63 3.53
CA SER A 198 13.07 6.54 2.40
C SER A 198 14.25 7.50 2.39
N PHE A 199 14.63 7.93 1.19
CA PHE A 199 15.63 8.94 0.96
C PHE A 199 15.00 10.12 0.23
N MET A 200 15.10 11.32 0.83
CA MET A 200 14.52 12.58 0.34
C MET A 200 15.61 13.46 -0.26
N PHE A 201 15.34 14.01 -1.45
CA PHE A 201 16.26 14.89 -2.19
C PHE A 201 15.88 16.35 -2.06
#